data_efc3987989d9aad52ec4f749e5304098
#
_entry.id   efc3987989d9aad52ec4f749e5304098
#
_cell.length_a   1.000
_cell.length_b   1.000
_cell.length_c   1.000
_cell.angle_alpha   90.00
_cell.angle_beta   90.00
_cell.angle_gamma   90.00
#
_symmetry.space_group_name_H-M   'P 1'
#
loop_
_entity.id
_entity.type
_entity.pdbx_description
1 polymer ?
#
loop_
_entity_poly.entity_id
_entity_poly.type
_entity_poly.pdbx_seq_one_letter_code
_entity_poly.pdbx_strand_id
1 'polypeptide(L)'
;MEGIPEVDCWAAELESVFARVAGRFARADLRWRMRDYVRGLLGKAARKNGWQLAEWAGHRTPDGFQRLLNSSVWDADALRDDVRAYVGDCLGPDGVLIIDDTGFVKKGTTSAGVGRQYTGTSGKIDNCQIGVFAAYATSRGRALVDRELYLPKSWTSDRQRCQAAKIPDERCFATKGELARDIVRRCIAAGLPAAWVTADEAYGQDWHFRRLLEQLGLGYVVAVPKSQQIKSLAGSWRIDELITEAPSDAWQRLSCGDGAKGPRVYDWAAAKLPANLVFDPDPPTHHRWVLARRSLSDPGQLAYYLAYAPAGIEIAELVRIAGSRWAIEECFQAAKNECGLDQYEVRRYTGWYRHITLAMLAHAFLTALAVQAGDTEKGAAETDQPSSASPWRRSDDCWTLSCPAHEPIVTPSPTH
;
A
#
# COMPACT_ATOMS: atom_id res chain seq x y z
N MET A 1 27.75 26.34 -12.46
CA MET A 1 27.11 25.08 -12.90
C MET A 1 25.61 25.27 -12.71
N GLU A 2 24.89 25.51 -13.80
CA GLU A 2 23.45 25.57 -13.76
C GLU A 2 22.95 24.16 -13.38
N GLY A 3 22.21 24.05 -12.27
CA GLY A 3 21.62 22.80 -11.82
C GLY A 3 20.66 22.29 -12.89
N ILE A 4 20.54 20.98 -13.05
CA ILE A 4 19.56 20.38 -13.94
C ILE A 4 18.19 20.77 -13.34
N PRO A 5 17.29 21.46 -14.10
CA PRO A 5 16.02 21.99 -13.55
C PRO A 5 15.16 20.95 -12.81
N GLU A 6 15.24 19.69 -13.20
CA GLU A 6 14.56 18.57 -12.53
C GLU A 6 15.07 18.28 -11.11
N VAL A 7 16.39 18.38 -10.88
CA VAL A 7 16.99 18.11 -9.55
C VAL A 7 16.58 19.16 -8.53
N ASP A 8 16.50 20.43 -8.97
CA ASP A 8 16.05 21.54 -8.11
C ASP A 8 14.55 21.38 -7.76
N CYS A 9 13.74 20.90 -8.69
CA CYS A 9 12.33 20.59 -8.48
C CYS A 9 12.15 19.45 -7.44
N TRP A 10 12.92 18.38 -7.54
CA TRP A 10 12.87 17.27 -6.58
C TRP A 10 13.32 17.68 -5.17
N ALA A 11 14.36 18.52 -5.07
CA ALA A 11 14.79 19.05 -3.79
C ALA A 11 13.72 19.93 -3.15
N ALA A 12 13.06 20.79 -3.94
CA ALA A 12 11.96 21.64 -3.48
C ALA A 12 10.76 20.81 -3.01
N GLU A 13 10.37 19.75 -3.75
CA GLU A 13 9.30 18.86 -3.35
C GLU A 13 9.62 18.13 -2.05
N LEU A 14 10.86 17.64 -1.86
CA LEU A 14 11.28 16.99 -0.61
C LEU A 14 11.22 17.96 0.58
N GLU A 15 11.62 19.22 0.40
CA GLU A 15 11.51 20.25 1.45
C GLU A 15 10.05 20.58 1.75
N SER A 16 9.16 20.60 0.75
CA SER A 16 7.72 20.76 0.93
C SER A 16 7.13 19.63 1.78
N VAL A 17 7.47 18.38 1.48
CA VAL A 17 7.07 17.21 2.28
C VAL A 17 7.58 17.32 3.71
N PHE A 18 8.83 17.72 3.92
CA PHE A 18 9.38 17.93 5.26
C PHE A 18 8.69 19.06 6.02
N ALA A 19 8.34 20.15 5.36
CA ALA A 19 7.58 21.24 5.95
C ALA A 19 6.18 20.79 6.40
N ARG A 20 5.49 19.99 5.58
CA ARG A 20 4.18 19.41 5.87
C ARG A 20 4.17 18.60 7.17
N VAL A 21 5.18 17.78 7.40
CA VAL A 21 5.25 16.89 8.56
C VAL A 21 6.03 17.46 9.76
N ALA A 22 6.66 18.62 9.62
CA ALA A 22 7.54 19.20 10.65
C ALA A 22 6.83 19.42 11.98
N GLY A 23 5.53 19.76 11.97
CA GLY A 23 4.72 19.98 13.16
C GLY A 23 4.55 18.75 14.05
N ARG A 24 4.78 17.54 13.52
CA ARG A 24 4.75 16.28 14.29
C ARG A 24 5.97 16.08 15.20
N PHE A 25 6.99 16.89 15.02
CA PHE A 25 8.25 16.83 15.77
C PHE A 25 8.49 18.15 16.52
N ALA A 26 8.16 18.18 17.81
CA ALA A 26 8.20 19.40 18.62
C ALA A 26 9.60 20.04 18.71
N ARG A 27 10.67 19.22 18.69
CA ARG A 27 12.07 19.68 18.86
C ARG A 27 12.78 19.77 17.53
N ALA A 28 13.63 20.80 17.37
CA ALA A 28 14.41 21.00 16.16
C ALA A 28 15.36 19.83 15.84
N ASP A 29 16.01 19.24 16.85
CA ASP A 29 16.91 18.10 16.67
C ASP A 29 16.17 16.83 16.17
N LEU A 30 14.89 16.65 16.54
CA LEU A 30 14.08 15.56 16.03
C LEU A 30 13.68 15.79 14.57
N ARG A 31 13.38 17.06 14.19
CA ARG A 31 13.11 17.43 12.79
C ARG A 31 14.31 17.15 11.90
N TRP A 32 15.51 17.53 12.35
CA TRP A 32 16.74 17.22 11.63
C TRP A 32 16.96 15.71 11.47
N ARG A 33 16.81 14.95 12.55
CA ARG A 33 16.97 13.49 12.50
C ARG A 33 15.94 12.80 11.63
N MET A 34 14.70 13.26 11.64
CA MET A 34 13.66 12.75 10.75
C MET A 34 14.04 12.99 9.28
N ARG A 35 14.48 14.21 8.94
CA ARG A 35 14.95 14.55 7.59
C ARG A 35 16.12 13.67 7.16
N ASP A 36 17.14 13.53 7.99
CA ASP A 36 18.30 12.69 7.70
C ASP A 36 17.90 11.22 7.55
N TYR A 37 16.96 10.74 8.37
CA TYR A 37 16.45 9.38 8.29
C TYR A 37 15.72 9.13 6.96
N VAL A 38 14.81 10.01 6.56
CA VAL A 38 14.06 9.90 5.30
C VAL A 38 15.00 10.04 4.09
N ARG A 39 15.93 10.99 4.12
CA ARG A 39 16.98 11.11 3.07
C ARG A 39 17.82 9.84 2.97
N GLY A 40 18.16 9.22 4.10
CA GLY A 40 18.85 7.94 4.12
C GLY A 40 18.02 6.80 3.53
N LEU A 41 16.71 6.78 3.81
CA LEU A 41 15.79 5.82 3.18
C LEU A 41 15.71 6.00 1.65
N LEU A 42 15.78 7.21 1.16
CA LEU A 42 15.80 7.54 -0.28
C LEU A 42 17.19 7.39 -0.89
N GLY A 43 18.23 7.36 -0.06
CA GLY A 43 19.62 7.34 -0.49
C GLY A 43 20.14 5.97 -0.88
N LYS A 44 21.39 5.92 -1.34
CA LYS A 44 22.09 4.70 -1.82
C LYS A 44 22.71 3.85 -0.69
N ALA A 45 22.23 3.95 0.56
CA ALA A 45 22.73 3.09 1.65
C ALA A 45 22.47 1.61 1.29
N ALA A 46 23.52 0.76 1.39
CA ALA A 46 23.47 -0.65 1.01
C ALA A 46 22.41 -1.44 1.80
N ARG A 47 22.21 -1.05 3.06
CA ARG A 47 21.07 -1.49 3.89
C ARG A 47 20.51 -0.30 4.65
N LYS A 48 19.20 -0.21 4.70
CA LYS A 48 18.48 0.90 5.34
C LYS A 48 18.15 0.60 6.81
N ASN A 49 19.16 0.10 7.54
CA ASN A 49 19.10 -0.12 8.99
C ASN A 49 19.72 1.07 9.76
N GLY A 50 19.49 1.11 11.06
CA GLY A 50 19.92 2.26 11.89
C GLY A 50 21.41 2.57 11.86
N TRP A 51 22.29 1.58 11.67
CA TRP A 51 23.74 1.77 11.58
C TRP A 51 24.16 2.38 10.24
N GLN A 52 23.78 1.75 9.15
CA GLN A 52 24.19 2.19 7.82
C GLN A 52 23.52 3.50 7.41
N LEU A 53 22.28 3.75 7.85
CA LEU A 53 21.66 5.06 7.67
C LEU A 53 22.39 6.16 8.45
N ALA A 54 22.88 5.88 9.69
CA ALA A 54 23.64 6.82 10.48
C ALA A 54 25.00 7.12 9.83
N GLU A 55 25.69 6.10 9.36
CA GLU A 55 26.96 6.24 8.63
C GLU A 55 26.77 7.04 7.33
N TRP A 56 25.74 6.73 6.55
CA TRP A 56 25.40 7.44 5.32
C TRP A 56 25.10 8.93 5.58
N ALA A 57 24.42 9.24 6.69
CA ALA A 57 24.11 10.62 7.09
C ALA A 57 25.28 11.35 7.80
N GLY A 58 26.45 10.72 7.92
CA GLY A 58 27.63 11.32 8.58
C GLY A 58 27.56 11.33 10.12
N HIS A 59 26.63 10.58 10.73
CA HIS A 59 26.53 10.45 12.18
C HIS A 59 27.57 9.46 12.72
N ARG A 60 28.20 9.78 13.84
CA ARG A 60 29.24 8.94 14.49
C ARG A 60 28.65 7.63 15.06
N THR A 61 27.36 7.63 15.45
CA THR A 61 26.67 6.50 16.07
C THR A 61 25.21 6.45 15.62
N PRO A 62 24.54 5.28 15.66
CA PRO A 62 23.13 5.14 15.29
C PRO A 62 22.16 5.65 16.37
N ASP A 63 22.65 6.09 17.55
CA ASP A 63 21.83 6.43 18.73
C ASP A 63 20.75 7.46 18.42
N GLY A 64 21.05 8.43 17.54
CA GLY A 64 20.10 9.45 17.10
C GLY A 64 18.87 8.84 16.43
N PHE A 65 19.08 7.93 15.49
CA PHE A 65 18.03 7.23 14.77
C PHE A 65 17.33 6.18 15.63
N GLN A 66 18.08 5.47 16.47
CA GLN A 66 17.48 4.53 17.44
C GLN A 66 16.55 5.25 18.41
N ARG A 67 16.93 6.45 18.91
CA ARG A 67 16.06 7.28 19.74
C ARG A 67 14.86 7.82 18.98
N LEU A 68 15.03 8.28 17.74
CA LEU A 68 13.92 8.71 16.87
C LEU A 68 12.84 7.64 16.78
N LEU A 69 13.24 6.39 16.56
CA LEU A 69 12.29 5.28 16.37
C LEU A 69 11.73 4.74 17.70
N ASN A 70 12.52 4.68 18.80
CA ASN A 70 12.13 3.91 19.97
C ASN A 70 11.69 4.73 21.19
N SER A 71 12.19 5.97 21.37
CA SER A 71 11.99 6.69 22.64
C SER A 71 11.67 8.17 22.51
N SER A 72 11.93 8.82 21.36
CA SER A 72 11.56 10.21 21.13
C SER A 72 10.05 10.40 21.17
N VAL A 73 9.59 11.57 21.58
CA VAL A 73 8.15 11.88 21.64
C VAL A 73 7.70 12.43 20.29
N TRP A 74 6.97 11.62 19.54
CA TRP A 74 6.22 11.96 18.34
C TRP A 74 5.24 10.85 17.97
N ASP A 75 4.17 11.23 17.30
CA ASP A 75 3.04 10.36 16.97
C ASP A 75 3.15 9.85 15.52
N ALA A 76 3.32 8.53 15.39
CA ALA A 76 3.39 7.87 14.08
C ALA A 76 2.02 7.79 13.38
N ASP A 77 0.91 7.82 14.13
CA ASP A 77 -0.42 7.80 13.57
C ASP A 77 -0.78 9.16 12.98
N ALA A 78 -0.46 10.25 13.68
CA ALA A 78 -0.61 11.60 13.14
C ALA A 78 0.26 11.82 11.88
N LEU A 79 1.48 11.27 11.85
CA LEU A 79 2.33 11.32 10.64
C LEU A 79 1.73 10.48 9.49
N ARG A 80 1.16 9.30 9.78
CA ARG A 80 0.43 8.51 8.77
C ARG A 80 -0.73 9.29 8.17
N ASP A 81 -1.46 10.05 8.99
CA ASP A 81 -2.58 10.87 8.51
C ASP A 81 -2.09 11.99 7.57
N ASP A 82 -0.93 12.60 7.87
CA ASP A 82 -0.28 13.55 6.94
C ASP A 82 0.15 12.87 5.63
N VAL A 83 0.71 11.66 5.69
CA VAL A 83 1.07 10.88 4.49
C VAL A 83 -0.16 10.59 3.65
N ARG A 84 -1.26 10.16 4.27
CA ARG A 84 -2.53 9.88 3.58
C ARG A 84 -3.08 11.13 2.89
N ALA A 85 -3.09 12.26 3.58
CA ALA A 85 -3.54 13.52 3.02
C ALA A 85 -2.65 13.97 1.85
N TYR A 86 -1.32 13.85 1.99
CA TYR A 86 -0.36 14.15 0.93
C TYR A 86 -0.60 13.28 -0.32
N VAL A 87 -0.80 11.97 -0.14
CA VAL A 87 -1.10 11.05 -1.25
C VAL A 87 -2.44 11.39 -1.90
N GLY A 88 -3.48 11.69 -1.11
CA GLY A 88 -4.79 12.11 -1.63
C GLY A 88 -4.71 13.38 -2.48
N ASP A 89 -3.97 14.39 -2.01
CA ASP A 89 -3.74 15.65 -2.74
C ASP A 89 -2.97 15.41 -4.05
N CYS A 90 -1.96 14.53 -4.02
CA CYS A 90 -1.10 14.24 -5.17
C CYS A 90 -1.82 13.41 -6.25
N LEU A 91 -2.52 12.35 -5.84
CA LEU A 91 -3.15 11.40 -6.77
C LEU A 91 -4.54 11.83 -7.23
N GLY A 92 -5.21 12.70 -6.47
CA GLY A 92 -6.55 13.20 -6.81
C GLY A 92 -7.67 12.21 -6.47
N PRO A 93 -8.92 12.50 -6.93
CA PRO A 93 -10.12 11.74 -6.63
C PRO A 93 -10.26 10.45 -7.46
N ASP A 94 -11.35 9.72 -7.20
CA ASP A 94 -11.84 8.55 -7.95
C ASP A 94 -10.90 7.35 -7.94
N GLY A 95 -10.05 7.27 -6.91
CA GLY A 95 -9.11 6.18 -6.75
C GLY A 95 -9.72 4.93 -6.13
N VAL A 96 -8.94 3.86 -6.19
CA VAL A 96 -9.23 2.56 -5.57
C VAL A 96 -8.41 2.42 -4.30
N LEU A 97 -9.07 2.16 -3.18
CA LEU A 97 -8.42 1.76 -1.94
C LEU A 97 -8.17 0.25 -1.98
N ILE A 98 -6.94 -0.16 -1.84
CA ILE A 98 -6.51 -1.55 -1.99
C ILE A 98 -6.01 -2.05 -0.64
N ILE A 99 -6.59 -3.15 -0.15
CA ILE A 99 -6.20 -3.76 1.12
C ILE A 99 -5.45 -5.06 0.85
N ASP A 100 -4.28 -5.18 1.46
CA ASP A 100 -3.49 -6.41 1.43
C ASP A 100 -2.53 -6.47 2.62
N ASP A 101 -1.85 -7.59 2.82
CA ASP A 101 -0.82 -7.73 3.84
C ASP A 101 0.52 -8.17 3.27
N THR A 102 1.59 -7.81 3.97
CA THR A 102 2.93 -8.28 3.60
C THR A 102 3.72 -8.74 4.82
N GLY A 103 4.58 -9.74 4.61
CA GLY A 103 5.44 -10.28 5.65
C GLY A 103 6.82 -9.63 5.68
N PHE A 104 7.35 -9.53 6.90
CA PHE A 104 8.70 -9.08 7.20
C PHE A 104 9.44 -10.22 7.89
N VAL A 105 10.27 -10.96 7.15
CA VAL A 105 11.00 -12.11 7.67
C VAL A 105 11.99 -11.66 8.76
N LYS A 106 12.01 -12.36 9.88
CA LYS A 106 12.85 -12.07 11.05
C LYS A 106 13.58 -13.32 11.53
N LYS A 107 14.83 -13.15 11.97
CA LYS A 107 15.62 -14.26 12.53
C LYS A 107 15.33 -14.51 14.01
N GLY A 108 14.95 -13.45 14.76
CA GLY A 108 14.72 -13.52 16.20
C GLY A 108 13.25 -13.67 16.58
N THR A 109 12.98 -13.82 17.88
CA THR A 109 11.64 -14.03 18.45
C THR A 109 11.10 -12.86 19.27
N THR A 110 11.88 -11.76 19.39
CA THR A 110 11.58 -10.64 20.31
C THR A 110 10.88 -9.44 19.62
N SER A 111 10.84 -9.38 18.28
CA SER A 111 10.16 -8.31 17.59
C SER A 111 8.65 -8.40 17.78
N ALA A 112 7.98 -7.28 18.08
CA ALA A 112 6.54 -7.23 18.34
C ALA A 112 5.75 -7.92 17.20
N GLY A 113 4.90 -8.88 17.52
CA GLY A 113 4.07 -9.60 16.56
C GLY A 113 4.79 -10.71 15.76
N VAL A 114 6.10 -10.94 15.97
CA VAL A 114 6.83 -11.99 15.26
C VAL A 114 6.36 -13.38 15.66
N GLY A 115 6.22 -14.26 14.68
CA GLY A 115 5.84 -15.65 14.89
C GLY A 115 5.91 -16.46 13.60
N ARG A 116 5.71 -17.77 13.70
CA ARG A 116 5.59 -18.63 12.52
C ARG A 116 4.22 -18.43 11.88
N GLN A 117 4.21 -17.77 10.74
CA GLN A 117 3.02 -17.37 10.01
C GLN A 117 3.24 -17.58 8.52
N TYR A 118 2.17 -17.86 7.76
CA TYR A 118 2.25 -17.84 6.31
C TYR A 118 2.51 -16.41 5.82
N THR A 119 3.42 -16.26 4.90
CA THR A 119 3.69 -14.98 4.24
C THR A 119 3.93 -15.18 2.75
N GLY A 120 3.27 -14.38 1.92
CA GLY A 120 3.49 -14.34 0.49
C GLY A 120 4.93 -13.97 0.11
N THR A 121 5.63 -13.22 0.96
CA THR A 121 7.04 -12.82 0.74
C THR A 121 7.99 -14.01 0.60
N SER A 122 7.78 -15.09 1.37
CA SER A 122 8.57 -16.33 1.26
C SER A 122 7.80 -17.50 0.64
N GLY A 123 6.51 -17.34 0.35
CA GLY A 123 5.63 -18.38 -0.21
C GLY A 123 5.37 -19.57 0.73
N LYS A 124 5.68 -19.44 2.01
CA LYS A 124 5.59 -20.51 3.02
C LYS A 124 5.35 -19.97 4.42
N ILE A 125 5.16 -20.87 5.38
CA ILE A 125 5.16 -20.52 6.81
C ILE A 125 6.60 -20.21 7.24
N ASP A 126 6.84 -18.97 7.64
CA ASP A 126 8.14 -18.47 8.06
C ASP A 126 8.05 -17.68 9.36
N ASN A 127 9.20 -17.42 10.01
CA ASN A 127 9.26 -16.56 11.18
C ASN A 127 9.22 -15.10 10.74
N CYS A 128 8.06 -14.47 10.82
CA CYS A 128 7.85 -13.13 10.28
C CYS A 128 6.89 -12.30 11.13
N GLN A 129 6.95 -10.99 10.93
CA GLN A 129 5.88 -10.07 11.30
C GLN A 129 4.97 -9.90 10.08
N ILE A 130 3.69 -9.68 10.29
CA ILE A 130 2.73 -9.37 9.21
C ILE A 130 2.20 -7.96 9.44
N GLY A 131 2.30 -7.11 8.43
CA GLY A 131 1.63 -5.82 8.39
C GLY A 131 0.47 -5.85 7.42
N VAL A 132 -0.70 -5.38 7.85
CA VAL A 132 -1.86 -5.11 7.00
C VAL A 132 -1.75 -3.67 6.53
N PHE A 133 -1.93 -3.43 5.24
CA PHE A 133 -1.73 -2.13 4.61
C PHE A 133 -2.92 -1.73 3.75
N ALA A 134 -3.06 -0.44 3.55
CA ALA A 134 -3.84 0.12 2.48
C ALA A 134 -2.95 0.88 1.50
N ALA A 135 -3.18 0.70 0.21
CA ALA A 135 -2.68 1.55 -0.85
C ALA A 135 -3.83 2.31 -1.50
N TYR A 136 -3.56 3.52 -1.96
CA TYR A 136 -4.47 4.30 -2.79
C TYR A 136 -3.90 4.39 -4.20
N ALA A 137 -4.69 4.05 -5.19
CA ALA A 137 -4.28 3.99 -6.59
C ALA A 137 -5.28 4.71 -7.49
N THR A 138 -4.76 5.55 -8.39
CA THR A 138 -5.49 6.23 -9.46
C THR A 138 -4.78 6.00 -10.79
N SER A 139 -5.27 6.59 -11.88
CA SER A 139 -4.56 6.60 -13.17
C SER A 139 -3.24 7.41 -13.12
N ARG A 140 -3.07 8.28 -12.11
CA ARG A 140 -1.85 9.10 -11.94
C ARG A 140 -0.73 8.36 -11.22
N GLY A 141 -1.07 7.41 -10.33
CA GLY A 141 -0.07 6.70 -9.54
C GLY A 141 -0.68 5.89 -8.40
N ARG A 142 0.19 5.43 -7.49
CA ARG A 142 -0.18 4.57 -6.37
C ARG A 142 0.78 4.73 -5.21
N ALA A 143 0.26 4.77 -3.97
CA ALA A 143 1.07 4.83 -2.77
C ALA A 143 0.40 4.15 -1.57
N LEU A 144 1.23 3.71 -0.60
CA LEU A 144 0.75 3.22 0.69
C LEU A 144 0.21 4.39 1.52
N VAL A 145 -0.98 4.24 2.12
CA VAL A 145 -1.69 5.29 2.85
C VAL A 145 -2.02 4.94 4.29
N ASP A 146 -2.04 3.64 4.64
CA ASP A 146 -2.31 3.21 6.02
C ASP A 146 -1.64 1.86 6.32
N ARG A 147 -1.50 1.51 7.60
CA ARG A 147 -0.83 0.28 8.07
C ARG A 147 -1.32 -0.13 9.45
N GLU A 148 -1.32 -1.44 9.72
CA GLU A 148 -1.50 -2.03 11.05
C GLU A 148 -0.59 -3.25 11.22
N LEU A 149 0.03 -3.39 12.39
CA LEU A 149 0.79 -4.58 12.75
C LEU A 149 -0.16 -5.67 13.25
N TYR A 150 -0.18 -6.80 12.59
CA TYR A 150 -0.92 -7.96 13.06
C TYR A 150 -0.20 -8.61 14.26
N LEU A 151 -0.93 -8.78 15.36
CA LEU A 151 -0.46 -9.44 16.57
C LEU A 151 -1.13 -10.81 16.68
N PRO A 152 -0.41 -11.92 16.47
CA PRO A 152 -0.96 -13.26 16.67
C PRO A 152 -1.47 -13.49 18.09
N LYS A 153 -2.41 -14.42 18.27
CA LYS A 153 -2.94 -14.80 19.61
C LYS A 153 -1.84 -15.16 20.61
N SER A 154 -0.76 -15.80 20.15
CA SER A 154 0.41 -16.14 20.96
C SER A 154 1.15 -14.91 21.55
N TRP A 155 0.92 -13.72 20.99
CA TRP A 155 1.37 -12.47 21.56
C TRP A 155 0.35 -11.87 22.51
N THR A 156 -0.89 -11.70 22.08
CA THR A 156 -1.92 -11.00 22.86
C THR A 156 -2.35 -11.77 24.13
N SER A 157 -2.09 -13.08 24.19
CA SER A 157 -2.27 -13.90 25.39
C SER A 157 -1.08 -13.89 26.38
N ASP A 158 0.08 -13.35 25.97
CA ASP A 158 1.30 -13.25 26.79
C ASP A 158 1.60 -11.78 27.13
N ARG A 159 1.07 -11.31 28.26
CA ARG A 159 1.21 -9.93 28.71
C ARG A 159 2.63 -9.52 29.01
N GLN A 160 3.46 -10.42 29.53
CA GLN A 160 4.88 -10.13 29.81
C GLN A 160 5.63 -9.89 28.51
N ARG A 161 5.38 -10.71 27.51
CA ARG A 161 5.96 -10.55 26.17
C ARG A 161 5.50 -9.25 25.52
N CYS A 162 4.22 -8.90 25.62
CA CYS A 162 3.69 -7.63 25.15
C CYS A 162 4.38 -6.44 25.81
N GLN A 163 4.52 -6.43 27.13
CA GLN A 163 5.19 -5.37 27.89
C GLN A 163 6.67 -5.23 27.50
N ALA A 164 7.39 -6.35 27.32
CA ALA A 164 8.79 -6.33 26.86
C ALA A 164 8.95 -5.68 25.49
N ALA A 165 7.99 -5.91 24.57
CA ALA A 165 7.95 -5.31 23.25
C ALA A 165 7.29 -3.92 23.21
N LYS A 166 6.85 -3.38 24.36
CA LYS A 166 6.13 -2.10 24.48
C LYS A 166 4.85 -2.05 23.65
N ILE A 167 4.12 -3.17 23.59
CA ILE A 167 2.77 -3.21 23.03
C ILE A 167 1.83 -2.60 24.09
N PRO A 168 0.98 -1.63 23.73
CA PRO A 168 0.03 -1.01 24.66
C PRO A 168 -0.93 -2.03 25.28
N ASP A 169 -1.30 -1.82 26.55
CA ASP A 169 -2.11 -2.78 27.30
C ASP A 169 -3.55 -2.93 26.76
N GLU A 170 -4.06 -1.90 26.10
CA GLU A 170 -5.35 -1.87 25.43
C GLU A 170 -5.39 -2.66 24.12
N ARG A 171 -4.22 -3.03 23.57
CA ARG A 171 -4.16 -3.82 22.32
C ARG A 171 -4.57 -5.27 22.61
N CYS A 172 -5.75 -5.63 22.09
CA CYS A 172 -6.29 -6.96 22.10
C CYS A 172 -6.00 -7.68 20.77
N PHE A 173 -6.30 -8.98 20.73
CA PHE A 173 -6.26 -9.73 19.48
C PHE A 173 -7.29 -9.16 18.50
N ALA A 174 -6.84 -8.93 17.28
CA ALA A 174 -7.68 -8.61 16.13
C ALA A 174 -7.26 -9.45 14.93
N THR A 175 -8.23 -9.97 14.18
CA THR A 175 -7.99 -10.65 12.92
C THR A 175 -7.50 -9.66 11.86
N LYS A 176 -6.87 -10.14 10.80
CA LYS A 176 -6.47 -9.28 9.67
C LYS A 176 -7.69 -8.57 9.06
N GLY A 177 -8.85 -9.24 8.96
CA GLY A 177 -10.10 -8.65 8.48
C GLY A 177 -10.60 -7.51 9.38
N GLU A 178 -10.46 -7.62 10.72
CA GLU A 178 -10.77 -6.52 11.65
C GLU A 178 -9.85 -5.33 11.46
N LEU A 179 -8.54 -5.57 11.37
CA LEU A 179 -7.55 -4.53 11.07
C LEU A 179 -7.83 -3.83 9.74
N ALA A 180 -8.19 -4.60 8.70
CA ALA A 180 -8.59 -4.06 7.40
C ALA A 180 -9.82 -3.15 7.50
N ARG A 181 -10.86 -3.56 8.26
CA ARG A 181 -12.06 -2.74 8.49
C ARG A 181 -11.73 -1.42 9.20
N ASP A 182 -10.83 -1.45 10.17
CA ASP A 182 -10.42 -0.24 10.90
C ASP A 182 -9.59 0.70 10.00
N ILE A 183 -8.73 0.15 9.13
CA ILE A 183 -8.01 0.92 8.11
C ILE A 183 -8.99 1.62 7.17
N VAL A 184 -9.98 0.88 6.61
CA VAL A 184 -10.98 1.48 5.71
C VAL A 184 -11.74 2.60 6.40
N ARG A 185 -12.25 2.37 7.63
CA ARG A 185 -12.97 3.42 8.39
C ARG A 185 -12.11 4.67 8.57
N ARG A 186 -10.83 4.53 8.92
CA ARG A 186 -9.92 5.67 9.08
C ARG A 186 -9.67 6.41 7.78
N CYS A 187 -9.47 5.68 6.69
CA CYS A 187 -9.24 6.30 5.39
C CYS A 187 -10.45 7.14 4.94
N ILE A 188 -11.64 6.59 5.06
CA ILE A 188 -12.88 7.28 4.66
C ILE A 188 -13.21 8.43 5.63
N ALA A 189 -13.08 8.22 6.95
CA ALA A 189 -13.31 9.29 7.93
C ALA A 189 -12.34 10.46 7.79
N ALA A 190 -11.12 10.20 7.28
CA ALA A 190 -10.14 11.23 6.98
C ALA A 190 -10.37 11.94 5.61
N GLY A 191 -11.43 11.58 4.90
CA GLY A 191 -11.77 12.20 3.61
C GLY A 191 -10.92 11.74 2.43
N LEU A 192 -10.26 10.56 2.51
CA LEU A 192 -9.58 10.02 1.34
C LEU A 192 -10.60 9.76 0.22
N PRO A 193 -10.43 10.33 -0.99
CA PRO A 193 -11.47 10.32 -2.03
C PRO A 193 -11.49 8.99 -2.81
N ALA A 194 -11.61 7.87 -2.08
CA ALA A 194 -11.71 6.54 -2.65
C ALA A 194 -13.16 6.24 -3.06
N ALA A 195 -13.37 5.97 -4.35
CA ALA A 195 -14.66 5.54 -4.87
C ALA A 195 -14.86 4.02 -4.75
N TRP A 196 -13.77 3.28 -4.74
CA TRP A 196 -13.75 1.81 -4.80
C TRP A 196 -12.82 1.19 -3.78
N VAL A 197 -13.14 -0.06 -3.41
CA VAL A 197 -12.27 -0.91 -2.59
C VAL A 197 -12.02 -2.22 -3.30
N THR A 198 -10.77 -2.69 -3.29
CA THR A 198 -10.42 -4.05 -3.71
C THR A 198 -9.51 -4.72 -2.69
N ALA A 199 -9.56 -6.05 -2.62
CA ALA A 199 -8.76 -6.86 -1.71
C ALA A 199 -8.63 -8.30 -2.22
N ASP A 200 -7.69 -9.06 -1.66
CA ASP A 200 -7.54 -10.47 -1.96
C ASP A 200 -8.63 -11.35 -1.30
N GLU A 201 -8.54 -12.67 -1.51
CA GLU A 201 -9.53 -13.61 -1.00
C GLU A 201 -9.54 -13.72 0.53
N ALA A 202 -8.43 -13.39 1.22
CA ALA A 202 -8.38 -13.43 2.68
C ALA A 202 -9.33 -12.39 3.31
N TYR A 203 -9.48 -11.25 2.66
CA TYR A 203 -10.41 -10.18 3.07
C TYR A 203 -11.76 -10.29 2.37
N GLY A 204 -11.75 -10.64 1.07
CA GLY A 204 -12.97 -10.70 0.26
C GLY A 204 -13.97 -11.75 0.71
N GLN A 205 -13.53 -12.88 1.29
CA GLN A 205 -14.43 -13.88 1.87
C GLN A 205 -15.09 -13.43 3.18
N ASP A 206 -14.54 -12.44 3.91
CA ASP A 206 -15.12 -11.91 5.14
C ASP A 206 -16.37 -11.08 4.83
N TRP A 207 -17.53 -11.62 5.18
CA TRP A 207 -18.81 -10.94 4.96
C TRP A 207 -18.95 -9.65 5.79
N HIS A 208 -18.29 -9.54 6.94
CA HIS A 208 -18.27 -8.31 7.75
C HIS A 208 -17.51 -7.19 7.03
N PHE A 209 -16.43 -7.55 6.32
CA PHE A 209 -15.68 -6.59 5.50
C PHE A 209 -16.56 -6.05 4.37
N ARG A 210 -17.20 -6.91 3.59
CA ARG A 210 -18.09 -6.48 2.49
C ARG A 210 -19.27 -5.66 3.00
N ARG A 211 -19.90 -6.08 4.12
CA ARG A 211 -21.01 -5.35 4.73
C ARG A 211 -20.60 -3.94 5.16
N LEU A 212 -19.40 -3.79 5.73
CA LEU A 212 -18.88 -2.45 6.07
C LEU A 212 -18.77 -1.57 4.85
N LEU A 213 -18.23 -2.08 3.73
CA LEU A 213 -18.10 -1.32 2.49
C LEU A 213 -19.46 -0.84 1.96
N GLU A 214 -20.46 -1.73 1.96
CA GLU A 214 -21.83 -1.39 1.59
C GLU A 214 -22.45 -0.33 2.53
N GLN A 215 -22.23 -0.43 3.84
CA GLN A 215 -22.69 0.56 4.83
C GLN A 215 -22.04 1.93 4.65
N LEU A 216 -20.81 1.97 4.15
CA LEU A 216 -20.09 3.21 3.83
C LEU A 216 -20.43 3.75 2.42
N GLY A 217 -21.30 3.06 1.67
CA GLY A 217 -21.66 3.45 0.29
C GLY A 217 -20.51 3.25 -0.72
N LEU A 218 -19.50 2.43 -0.39
CA LEU A 218 -18.35 2.20 -1.25
C LEU A 218 -18.61 1.05 -2.22
N GLY A 219 -18.31 1.28 -3.50
CA GLY A 219 -18.19 0.21 -4.48
C GLY A 219 -17.02 -0.72 -4.14
N TYR A 220 -17.15 -2.00 -4.48
CA TYR A 220 -16.02 -2.92 -4.33
C TYR A 220 -16.00 -4.02 -5.39
N VAL A 221 -14.79 -4.52 -5.67
CA VAL A 221 -14.57 -5.80 -6.36
C VAL A 221 -13.50 -6.54 -5.57
N VAL A 222 -13.87 -7.59 -4.85
CA VAL A 222 -12.96 -8.35 -3.98
C VAL A 222 -12.84 -9.80 -4.44
N ALA A 223 -11.61 -10.34 -4.42
CA ALA A 223 -11.40 -11.74 -4.73
C ALA A 223 -11.98 -12.63 -3.62
N VAL A 224 -12.45 -13.81 -3.99
CA VAL A 224 -13.01 -14.80 -3.06
C VAL A 224 -12.54 -16.21 -3.43
N PRO A 225 -12.44 -17.14 -2.47
CA PRO A 225 -12.08 -18.51 -2.76
C PRO A 225 -13.18 -19.22 -3.59
N LYS A 226 -12.80 -20.22 -4.37
CA LYS A 226 -13.71 -21.03 -5.18
C LYS A 226 -14.86 -21.67 -4.39
N SER A 227 -14.67 -21.86 -3.08
CA SER A 227 -15.69 -22.41 -2.17
C SER A 227 -16.65 -21.36 -1.61
N GLN A 228 -16.54 -20.08 -2.03
CA GLN A 228 -17.41 -19.01 -1.56
C GLN A 228 -18.88 -19.35 -1.81
N GLN A 229 -19.68 -19.28 -0.74
CA GLN A 229 -21.13 -19.51 -0.84
C GLN A 229 -21.83 -18.23 -1.31
N ILE A 230 -22.65 -18.40 -2.33
CA ILE A 230 -23.58 -17.39 -2.85
C ILE A 230 -24.98 -17.77 -2.38
N LYS A 231 -25.59 -16.89 -1.61
CA LYS A 231 -26.95 -17.10 -1.06
C LYS A 231 -27.96 -16.24 -1.79
N SER A 232 -29.07 -16.86 -2.20
CA SER A 232 -30.26 -16.18 -2.73
C SER A 232 -31.52 -16.76 -2.09
N LEU A 233 -32.69 -16.22 -2.41
CA LEU A 233 -33.96 -16.76 -1.96
C LEU A 233 -34.23 -18.20 -2.52
N ALA A 234 -33.62 -18.54 -3.65
CA ALA A 234 -33.75 -19.84 -4.28
C ALA A 234 -32.80 -20.92 -3.74
N GLY A 235 -31.83 -20.54 -2.89
CA GLY A 235 -30.88 -21.50 -2.30
C GLY A 235 -29.48 -20.93 -2.06
N SER A 236 -28.53 -21.83 -1.84
CA SER A 236 -27.11 -21.52 -1.64
C SER A 236 -26.27 -22.40 -2.55
N TRP A 237 -25.38 -21.79 -3.31
CA TRP A 237 -24.48 -22.45 -4.25
C TRP A 237 -23.05 -22.02 -4.03
N ARG A 238 -22.11 -22.88 -4.37
CA ARG A 238 -20.71 -22.48 -4.45
C ARG A 238 -20.48 -21.63 -5.70
N ILE A 239 -19.58 -20.65 -5.61
CA ILE A 239 -19.29 -19.76 -6.74
C ILE A 239 -18.71 -20.51 -7.94
N ASP A 240 -17.84 -21.52 -7.70
CA ASP A 240 -17.27 -22.33 -8.76
C ASP A 240 -18.34 -23.18 -9.50
N GLU A 241 -19.34 -23.71 -8.78
CA GLU A 241 -20.48 -24.42 -9.38
C GLU A 241 -21.32 -23.48 -10.25
N LEU A 242 -21.66 -22.28 -9.74
CA LEU A 242 -22.41 -21.28 -10.52
C LEU A 242 -21.70 -20.88 -11.82
N ILE A 243 -20.38 -20.71 -11.77
CA ILE A 243 -19.60 -20.30 -12.94
C ILE A 243 -19.45 -21.43 -13.96
N THR A 244 -19.53 -22.70 -13.55
CA THR A 244 -19.54 -23.85 -14.47
C THR A 244 -20.77 -23.83 -15.39
N GLU A 245 -21.89 -23.30 -14.89
CA GLU A 245 -23.14 -23.16 -15.65
C GLU A 245 -23.19 -21.92 -16.56
N ALA A 246 -22.13 -21.07 -16.53
CA ALA A 246 -22.09 -19.86 -17.34
C ALA A 246 -22.03 -20.19 -18.84
N PRO A 247 -22.96 -19.67 -19.66
CA PRO A 247 -22.97 -19.95 -21.09
C PRO A 247 -21.73 -19.35 -21.77
N SER A 248 -21.34 -19.91 -22.90
CA SER A 248 -20.09 -19.53 -23.61
C SER A 248 -20.06 -18.06 -24.03
N ASP A 249 -21.20 -17.47 -24.35
CA ASP A 249 -21.38 -16.07 -24.74
C ASP A 249 -21.37 -15.09 -23.55
N ALA A 250 -21.43 -15.59 -22.30
CA ALA A 250 -21.22 -14.78 -21.10
C ALA A 250 -19.77 -14.33 -20.90
N TRP A 251 -18.81 -14.95 -21.61
CA TRP A 251 -17.39 -14.66 -21.46
C TRP A 251 -16.94 -13.59 -22.46
N GLN A 252 -16.39 -12.50 -21.92
CA GLN A 252 -15.87 -11.36 -22.68
C GLN A 252 -14.36 -11.24 -22.48
N ARG A 253 -13.61 -11.02 -23.56
CA ARG A 253 -12.17 -10.80 -23.50
C ARG A 253 -11.87 -9.34 -23.16
N LEU A 254 -11.39 -9.08 -21.96
CA LEU A 254 -11.15 -7.74 -21.44
C LEU A 254 -9.77 -7.64 -20.79
N SER A 255 -9.14 -6.46 -20.96
CA SER A 255 -7.94 -6.09 -20.21
C SER A 255 -8.33 -5.54 -18.85
N CYS A 256 -7.64 -5.98 -17.81
CA CYS A 256 -7.77 -5.43 -16.46
C CYS A 256 -6.64 -4.43 -16.11
N GLY A 257 -6.04 -3.80 -17.12
CA GLY A 257 -4.95 -2.84 -16.99
C GLY A 257 -3.61 -3.39 -17.47
N ASP A 258 -2.61 -2.53 -17.48
CA ASP A 258 -1.27 -2.88 -17.93
C ASP A 258 -0.47 -3.57 -16.82
N GLY A 259 0.45 -4.43 -17.21
CA GLY A 259 1.44 -5.06 -16.36
C GLY A 259 2.84 -4.84 -16.92
N ALA A 260 3.88 -5.27 -16.20
CA ALA A 260 5.27 -5.15 -16.62
C ALA A 260 5.57 -5.80 -17.99
N LYS A 261 4.71 -6.71 -18.46
CA LYS A 261 4.84 -7.43 -19.75
C LYS A 261 3.78 -7.03 -20.78
N GLY A 262 3.09 -5.90 -20.59
CA GLY A 262 1.99 -5.43 -21.42
C GLY A 262 0.61 -5.67 -20.82
N PRO A 263 -0.48 -5.50 -21.60
CA PRO A 263 -1.84 -5.59 -21.12
C PRO A 263 -2.16 -6.96 -20.49
N ARG A 264 -2.81 -6.95 -19.34
CA ARG A 264 -3.28 -8.16 -18.63
C ARG A 264 -4.66 -8.53 -19.15
N VAL A 265 -4.71 -9.32 -20.22
CA VAL A 265 -5.94 -9.73 -20.90
C VAL A 265 -6.39 -11.11 -20.43
N TYR A 266 -7.67 -11.21 -20.10
CA TYR A 266 -8.33 -12.45 -19.65
C TYR A 266 -9.74 -12.55 -20.25
N ASP A 267 -10.32 -13.76 -20.22
CA ASP A 267 -11.76 -13.89 -20.42
C ASP A 267 -12.47 -13.69 -19.08
N TRP A 268 -13.51 -12.86 -19.08
CA TRP A 268 -14.29 -12.50 -17.90
C TRP A 268 -15.76 -12.81 -18.12
N ALA A 269 -16.41 -13.37 -17.09
CA ALA A 269 -17.85 -13.52 -17.01
C ALA A 269 -18.36 -12.75 -15.78
N ALA A 270 -19.53 -12.12 -15.90
CA ALA A 270 -20.15 -11.37 -14.82
C ALA A 270 -21.67 -11.55 -14.84
N ALA A 271 -22.26 -11.74 -13.65
CA ALA A 271 -23.69 -11.82 -13.48
C ALA A 271 -24.16 -10.99 -12.27
N LYS A 272 -25.27 -10.27 -12.43
CA LYS A 272 -25.95 -9.60 -11.32
C LYS A 272 -26.62 -10.63 -10.42
N LEU A 273 -26.44 -10.47 -9.11
CA LEU A 273 -27.24 -11.24 -8.15
C LEU A 273 -28.62 -10.61 -7.99
N PRO A 274 -29.69 -11.41 -7.84
CA PRO A 274 -31.02 -10.90 -7.62
C PRO A 274 -31.08 -9.99 -6.38
N ALA A 275 -31.68 -8.81 -6.53
CA ALA A 275 -32.00 -7.95 -5.42
C ALA A 275 -33.28 -8.44 -4.71
N ASN A 276 -33.31 -8.33 -3.39
CA ASN A 276 -34.52 -8.64 -2.63
C ASN A 276 -35.41 -7.38 -2.59
N LEU A 277 -36.32 -7.26 -3.55
CA LEU A 277 -37.21 -6.09 -3.68
C LEU A 277 -38.49 -6.21 -2.86
N VAL A 278 -38.65 -7.25 -2.02
CA VAL A 278 -39.91 -7.50 -1.30
C VAL A 278 -40.24 -6.40 -0.30
N PHE A 279 -39.27 -5.66 0.18
CA PHE A 279 -39.45 -4.65 1.22
C PHE A 279 -39.02 -3.23 0.83
N ASP A 280 -38.47 -3.06 -0.37
CA ASP A 280 -38.02 -1.75 -0.87
C ASP A 280 -38.66 -1.51 -2.24
N PRO A 281 -39.62 -0.58 -2.33
CA PRO A 281 -40.31 -0.28 -3.59
C PRO A 281 -39.44 0.48 -4.59
N ASP A 282 -38.34 1.11 -4.12
CA ASP A 282 -37.44 1.83 -4.99
C ASP A 282 -36.41 0.91 -5.65
N PRO A 283 -36.06 1.18 -6.92
CA PRO A 283 -35.02 0.40 -7.59
C PRO A 283 -33.68 0.56 -6.85
N PRO A 284 -32.92 -0.53 -6.63
CA PRO A 284 -31.69 -0.45 -5.92
C PRO A 284 -30.68 0.45 -6.65
N THR A 285 -30.05 1.36 -5.90
CA THR A 285 -28.99 2.24 -6.43
C THR A 285 -27.70 1.48 -6.76
N HIS A 286 -27.51 0.31 -6.16
CA HIS A 286 -26.36 -0.57 -6.34
C HIS A 286 -26.80 -2.02 -6.49
N HIS A 287 -25.99 -2.79 -7.21
CA HIS A 287 -26.17 -4.22 -7.38
C HIS A 287 -24.97 -5.02 -6.86
N ARG A 288 -25.22 -6.20 -6.32
CA ARG A 288 -24.20 -7.21 -6.07
C ARG A 288 -23.98 -8.04 -7.33
N TRP A 289 -22.72 -8.41 -7.56
CA TRP A 289 -22.31 -9.18 -8.73
C TRP A 289 -21.43 -10.35 -8.33
N VAL A 290 -21.48 -11.40 -9.13
CA VAL A 290 -20.48 -12.46 -9.21
C VAL A 290 -19.69 -12.25 -10.48
N LEU A 291 -18.34 -12.34 -10.37
CA LEU A 291 -17.46 -12.33 -11.54
C LEU A 291 -16.52 -13.53 -11.48
N ALA A 292 -16.14 -13.98 -12.67
CA ALA A 292 -15.06 -14.94 -12.84
C ALA A 292 -14.07 -14.44 -13.89
N ARG A 293 -12.80 -14.71 -13.65
CA ARG A 293 -11.70 -14.46 -14.58
C ARG A 293 -11.07 -15.78 -14.97
N ARG A 294 -10.91 -16.02 -16.27
CA ARG A 294 -10.30 -17.21 -16.85
C ARG A 294 -9.01 -16.85 -17.58
N SER A 295 -7.93 -17.59 -17.31
CA SER A 295 -6.67 -17.44 -18.02
C SER A 295 -6.81 -17.83 -19.50
N LEU A 296 -6.20 -17.07 -20.41
CA LEU A 296 -6.19 -17.39 -21.85
C LEU A 296 -5.25 -18.56 -22.17
N SER A 297 -4.15 -18.70 -21.42
CA SER A 297 -3.16 -19.77 -21.61
C SER A 297 -3.55 -21.08 -20.91
N ASP A 298 -4.32 -21.00 -19.83
CA ASP A 298 -4.83 -22.15 -19.08
C ASP A 298 -6.27 -21.90 -18.65
N PRO A 299 -7.26 -22.30 -19.48
CA PRO A 299 -8.69 -22.11 -19.19
C PRO A 299 -9.18 -22.77 -17.89
N GLY A 300 -8.44 -23.75 -17.35
CA GLY A 300 -8.73 -24.36 -16.05
C GLY A 300 -8.37 -23.46 -14.87
N GLN A 301 -7.52 -22.44 -15.08
CA GLN A 301 -7.17 -21.49 -14.05
C GLN A 301 -8.22 -20.38 -13.97
N LEU A 302 -9.09 -20.47 -12.95
CA LEU A 302 -10.15 -19.51 -12.66
C LEU A 302 -9.86 -18.74 -11.39
N ALA A 303 -10.25 -17.45 -11.35
CA ALA A 303 -10.32 -16.63 -10.16
C ALA A 303 -11.72 -16.04 -10.03
N TYR A 304 -12.21 -15.92 -8.80
CA TYR A 304 -13.59 -15.55 -8.51
C TYR A 304 -13.65 -14.27 -7.70
N TYR A 305 -14.69 -13.48 -7.94
CA TYR A 305 -14.87 -12.19 -7.28
C TYR A 305 -16.33 -11.95 -6.90
N LEU A 306 -16.51 -11.20 -5.83
CA LEU A 306 -17.78 -10.56 -5.49
C LEU A 306 -17.63 -9.06 -5.67
N ALA A 307 -18.66 -8.42 -6.22
CA ALA A 307 -18.69 -6.99 -6.38
C ALA A 307 -19.99 -6.38 -5.88
N TYR A 308 -19.92 -5.10 -5.51
CA TYR A 308 -21.03 -4.22 -5.23
C TYR A 308 -20.77 -2.91 -5.95
N ALA A 309 -21.68 -2.51 -6.80
CA ALA A 309 -21.46 -1.43 -7.74
C ALA A 309 -22.75 -0.66 -8.05
N PRO A 310 -22.66 0.63 -8.44
CA PRO A 310 -23.80 1.42 -8.87
C PRO A 310 -24.59 0.73 -9.96
N ALA A 311 -25.91 0.96 -9.99
CA ALA A 311 -26.76 0.52 -11.07
C ALA A 311 -26.29 1.14 -12.40
N GLY A 312 -26.20 0.32 -13.45
CA GLY A 312 -25.71 0.78 -14.76
C GLY A 312 -24.22 0.71 -14.98
N ILE A 313 -23.43 0.22 -14.00
CA ILE A 313 -22.00 -0.01 -14.17
C ILE A 313 -21.73 -0.98 -15.34
N GLU A 314 -20.68 -0.70 -16.11
CA GLU A 314 -20.20 -1.60 -17.17
C GLU A 314 -19.27 -2.67 -16.59
N ILE A 315 -19.28 -3.87 -17.19
CA ILE A 315 -18.39 -4.98 -16.78
C ILE A 315 -16.92 -4.59 -16.89
N ALA A 316 -16.56 -3.80 -17.90
CA ALA A 316 -15.20 -3.32 -18.11
C ALA A 316 -14.66 -2.52 -16.89
N GLU A 317 -15.52 -1.74 -16.23
CA GLU A 317 -15.14 -1.00 -15.04
C GLU A 317 -14.92 -1.94 -13.84
N LEU A 318 -15.78 -2.94 -13.63
CA LEU A 318 -15.57 -3.96 -12.59
C LEU A 318 -14.26 -4.73 -12.82
N VAL A 319 -13.94 -5.03 -14.07
CA VAL A 319 -12.69 -5.68 -14.47
C VAL A 319 -11.48 -4.79 -14.19
N ARG A 320 -11.57 -3.50 -14.48
CA ARG A 320 -10.53 -2.50 -14.16
C ARG A 320 -10.26 -2.44 -12.65
N ILE A 321 -11.32 -2.39 -11.84
CA ILE A 321 -11.20 -2.37 -10.37
C ILE A 321 -10.57 -3.68 -9.86
N ALA A 322 -10.98 -4.84 -10.36
CA ALA A 322 -10.35 -6.12 -10.02
C ALA A 322 -8.85 -6.11 -10.35
N GLY A 323 -8.49 -5.53 -11.50
CA GLY A 323 -7.10 -5.39 -11.96
C GLY A 323 -6.25 -4.46 -11.11
N SER A 324 -6.85 -3.43 -10.50
CA SER A 324 -6.10 -2.47 -9.67
C SER A 324 -5.50 -3.11 -8.40
N ARG A 325 -5.94 -4.29 -7.99
CA ARG A 325 -5.38 -5.00 -6.82
C ARG A 325 -3.86 -5.17 -6.89
N TRP A 326 -3.31 -5.41 -8.10
CA TRP A 326 -1.86 -5.57 -8.25
C TRP A 326 -1.05 -4.32 -7.92
N ALA A 327 -1.67 -3.15 -7.89
CA ALA A 327 -0.97 -1.91 -7.55
C ALA A 327 -0.38 -1.93 -6.13
N ILE A 328 -0.98 -2.63 -5.16
CA ILE A 328 -0.42 -2.72 -3.81
C ILE A 328 0.83 -3.63 -3.78
N GLU A 329 0.89 -4.67 -4.61
CA GLU A 329 2.09 -5.52 -4.73
C GLU A 329 3.27 -4.71 -5.28
N GLU A 330 3.02 -3.82 -6.24
CA GLU A 330 4.02 -2.89 -6.78
C GLU A 330 4.42 -1.83 -5.73
N CYS A 331 3.46 -1.33 -4.92
CA CYS A 331 3.78 -0.48 -3.77
C CYS A 331 4.68 -1.20 -2.77
N PHE A 332 4.41 -2.47 -2.45
CA PHE A 332 5.27 -3.25 -1.55
C PHE A 332 6.65 -3.45 -2.13
N GLN A 333 6.75 -3.76 -3.42
CA GLN A 333 8.04 -3.93 -4.11
C GLN A 333 8.84 -2.63 -4.07
N ALA A 334 8.25 -1.50 -4.48
CA ALA A 334 8.90 -0.20 -4.48
C ALA A 334 9.29 0.24 -3.06
N ALA A 335 8.36 0.16 -2.09
CA ALA A 335 8.64 0.55 -0.72
C ALA A 335 9.73 -0.30 -0.05
N LYS A 336 9.81 -1.60 -0.34
CA LYS A 336 10.87 -2.49 0.17
C LYS A 336 12.21 -2.19 -0.49
N ASN A 337 12.25 -2.12 -1.81
CA ASN A 337 13.48 -1.98 -2.57
C ASN A 337 14.06 -0.56 -2.45
N GLU A 338 13.22 0.47 -2.64
CA GLU A 338 13.67 1.86 -2.72
C GLU A 338 13.67 2.58 -1.37
N CYS A 339 12.72 2.25 -0.47
CA CYS A 339 12.54 2.95 0.80
C CYS A 339 12.87 2.09 2.03
N GLY A 340 13.34 0.84 1.85
CA GLY A 340 13.76 -0.03 2.94
C GLY A 340 12.65 -0.40 3.93
N LEU A 341 11.41 -0.52 3.47
CA LEU A 341 10.23 -0.83 4.29
C LEU A 341 10.43 -2.08 5.18
N ASP A 342 11.22 -3.06 4.75
CA ASP A 342 11.48 -4.32 5.45
C ASP A 342 12.88 -4.40 6.09
N GLN A 343 13.75 -3.37 5.92
CA GLN A 343 15.16 -3.43 6.31
C GLN A 343 15.43 -2.94 7.75
N TYR A 344 14.38 -2.67 8.52
CA TYR A 344 14.50 -2.24 9.90
C TYR A 344 14.93 -3.38 10.85
N GLU A 345 15.56 -2.97 11.96
CA GLU A 345 15.99 -3.86 13.04
C GLU A 345 15.29 -3.54 14.38
N VAL A 346 14.30 -2.63 14.36
CA VAL A 346 13.52 -2.29 15.56
C VAL A 346 12.72 -3.50 16.04
N ARG A 347 12.67 -3.68 17.37
CA ARG A 347 11.95 -4.80 18.00
C ARG A 347 10.66 -4.37 18.70
N ARG A 348 10.62 -3.10 19.12
CA ARG A 348 9.47 -2.54 19.86
C ARG A 348 8.32 -2.22 18.93
N TYR A 349 7.11 -2.33 19.44
CA TYR A 349 5.86 -1.98 18.76
C TYR A 349 5.91 -0.55 18.19
N THR A 350 6.20 0.44 19.04
CA THR A 350 6.34 1.84 18.62
C THR A 350 7.39 2.02 17.52
N GLY A 351 8.52 1.31 17.62
CA GLY A 351 9.58 1.39 16.61
C GLY A 351 9.13 0.89 15.24
N TRP A 352 8.32 -0.18 15.21
CA TRP A 352 7.74 -0.68 13.96
C TRP A 352 6.86 0.37 13.28
N TYR A 353 5.88 0.94 14.01
CA TYR A 353 4.99 1.95 13.46
C TYR A 353 5.76 3.18 12.95
N ARG A 354 6.77 3.61 13.68
CA ARG A 354 7.58 4.77 13.31
C ARG A 354 8.41 4.54 12.06
N HIS A 355 9.11 3.41 11.98
CA HIS A 355 9.89 3.08 10.79
C HIS A 355 8.99 2.92 9.56
N ILE A 356 7.93 2.12 9.68
CA ILE A 356 7.00 1.86 8.56
C ILE A 356 6.39 3.18 8.07
N THR A 357 5.99 4.08 8.96
CA THR A 357 5.39 5.36 8.54
C THR A 357 6.40 6.27 7.85
N LEU A 358 7.67 6.31 8.30
CA LEU A 358 8.72 7.07 7.62
C LEU A 358 9.08 6.45 6.25
N ALA A 359 9.05 5.13 6.13
CA ALA A 359 9.24 4.47 4.85
C ALA A 359 8.05 4.72 3.89
N MET A 360 6.81 4.77 4.42
CA MET A 360 5.63 5.17 3.63
C MET A 360 5.74 6.64 3.17
N LEU A 361 6.25 7.55 4.01
CA LEU A 361 6.49 8.95 3.62
C LEU A 361 7.50 9.04 2.47
N ALA A 362 8.61 8.28 2.56
CA ALA A 362 9.60 8.19 1.49
C ALA A 362 8.99 7.64 0.19
N HIS A 363 8.18 6.59 0.29
CA HIS A 363 7.48 6.01 -0.87
C HIS A 363 6.46 6.99 -1.49
N ALA A 364 5.68 7.70 -0.67
CA ALA A 364 4.74 8.72 -1.14
C ALA A 364 5.45 9.86 -1.89
N PHE A 365 6.62 10.30 -1.40
CA PHE A 365 7.46 11.27 -2.09
C PHE A 365 7.90 10.77 -3.47
N LEU A 366 8.39 9.52 -3.59
CA LEU A 366 8.76 8.95 -4.89
C LEU A 366 7.56 8.88 -5.85
N THR A 367 6.38 8.56 -5.32
CA THR A 367 5.14 8.58 -6.11
C THR A 367 4.82 9.97 -6.63
N ALA A 368 4.95 11.01 -5.79
CA ALA A 368 4.70 12.40 -6.20
C ALA A 368 5.65 12.84 -7.31
N LEU A 369 6.93 12.50 -7.22
CA LEU A 369 7.89 12.78 -8.28
C LEU A 369 7.52 12.09 -9.61
N ALA A 370 7.07 10.82 -9.55
CA ALA A 370 6.64 10.11 -10.74
C ALA A 370 5.40 10.73 -11.38
N VAL A 371 4.47 11.24 -10.56
CA VAL A 371 3.28 11.98 -11.04
C VAL A 371 3.69 13.28 -11.72
N GLN A 372 4.57 14.08 -11.11
CA GLN A 372 5.05 15.33 -11.67
C GLN A 372 5.78 15.12 -13.00
N ALA A 373 6.63 14.09 -13.10
CA ALA A 373 7.30 13.72 -14.35
C ALA A 373 6.31 13.35 -15.45
N GLY A 374 5.30 12.53 -15.15
CA GLY A 374 4.27 12.14 -16.11
C GLY A 374 3.37 13.31 -16.55
N ASP A 375 3.08 14.27 -15.68
CA ASP A 375 2.34 15.48 -16.03
C ASP A 375 3.18 16.40 -16.94
N THR A 376 4.49 16.49 -16.73
CA THR A 376 5.42 17.26 -17.57
C THR A 376 5.51 16.66 -18.99
N GLU A 377 5.61 15.33 -19.10
CA GLU A 377 5.63 14.64 -20.39
C GLU A 377 4.32 14.84 -21.19
N LYS A 378 3.16 14.79 -20.51
CA LYS A 378 1.85 15.05 -21.14
C LYS A 378 1.73 16.50 -21.61
N GLY A 379 2.15 17.47 -20.82
CA GLY A 379 2.17 18.89 -21.21
C GLY A 379 3.12 19.17 -22.39
N ALA A 380 4.25 18.46 -22.48
CA ALA A 380 5.17 18.56 -23.61
C ALA A 380 4.63 17.88 -24.89
N ALA A 381 3.86 16.77 -24.73
CA ALA A 381 3.25 16.05 -25.87
C ALA A 381 2.08 16.80 -26.50
N GLU A 382 1.42 17.72 -25.76
CA GLU A 382 0.42 18.64 -26.33
C GLU A 382 1.08 19.76 -27.17
N THR A 383 2.39 19.94 -27.05
CA THR A 383 3.15 21.00 -27.78
C THR A 383 4.05 20.46 -28.90
N ASP A 384 4.43 19.16 -28.91
CA ASP A 384 5.20 18.55 -30.03
C ASP A 384 5.19 17.00 -29.98
N GLN A 385 5.44 16.37 -31.15
CA GLN A 385 5.31 14.93 -31.42
C GLN A 385 6.08 13.95 -30.50
N PRO A 386 5.75 12.65 -30.48
CA PRO A 386 6.02 11.73 -29.37
C PRO A 386 7.47 11.26 -29.30
N SER A 387 8.11 11.40 -28.16
CA SER A 387 9.29 10.61 -27.80
C SER A 387 8.98 9.75 -26.58
N SER A 388 9.05 8.44 -26.79
CA SER A 388 8.88 7.41 -25.80
C SER A 388 10.08 7.37 -24.86
N ALA A 389 9.94 7.80 -23.61
CA ALA A 389 10.87 7.45 -22.54
C ALA A 389 10.16 7.48 -21.19
N SER A 390 10.05 6.32 -20.55
CA SER A 390 9.69 6.18 -19.14
C SER A 390 10.75 6.87 -18.26
N PRO A 391 10.39 7.65 -17.22
CA PRO A 391 11.36 8.23 -16.28
C PRO A 391 12.14 7.18 -15.46
N TRP A 392 11.74 5.92 -15.58
CA TRP A 392 12.39 4.78 -14.96
C TRP A 392 13.18 4.00 -16.01
N ARG A 393 14.49 4.23 -16.13
CA ARG A 393 15.37 3.35 -16.89
C ARG A 393 15.88 2.24 -15.97
N ARG A 394 15.63 1.00 -16.36
CA ARG A 394 16.31 -0.17 -15.85
C ARG A 394 17.73 -0.15 -16.41
N SER A 395 18.73 0.12 -15.58
CA SER A 395 20.05 -0.48 -15.79
C SER A 395 19.96 -1.90 -15.23
N ASP A 396 20.64 -2.84 -15.84
CA ASP A 396 20.43 -4.27 -15.61
C ASP A 396 20.56 -4.77 -14.18
N ASP A 397 20.82 -3.90 -13.20
CA ASP A 397 20.95 -4.25 -11.78
C ASP A 397 20.29 -3.34 -10.73
N CYS A 398 19.80 -2.13 -11.03
CA CYS A 398 19.09 -1.32 -10.00
C CYS A 398 18.50 -0.01 -10.54
N TRP A 399 17.37 0.44 -9.93
CA TRP A 399 16.82 1.79 -10.10
C TRP A 399 17.60 2.75 -9.21
N THR A 400 18.30 3.73 -9.76
CA THR A 400 19.06 4.70 -8.98
C THR A 400 18.67 6.14 -9.31
N LEU A 401 18.29 6.89 -8.25
CA LEU A 401 18.28 8.36 -8.27
C LEU A 401 19.71 8.87 -8.04
N SER A 402 20.26 9.63 -8.96
CA SER A 402 21.55 10.29 -8.81
C SER A 402 21.38 11.55 -7.95
N CYS A 403 21.58 11.45 -6.63
CA CYS A 403 21.79 12.64 -5.81
C CYS A 403 23.27 13.06 -5.87
N PRO A 404 23.59 14.36 -6.03
CA PRO A 404 24.98 14.83 -5.95
C PRO A 404 25.55 14.58 -4.56
N ALA A 405 26.75 14.01 -4.52
CA ALA A 405 27.50 13.81 -3.30
C ALA A 405 27.83 15.20 -2.66
N HIS A 406 27.58 15.33 -1.36
CA HIS A 406 28.10 16.43 -0.57
C HIS A 406 29.63 16.36 -0.59
N GLU A 407 30.26 17.37 -1.15
CA GLU A 407 31.70 17.60 -0.92
C GLU A 407 31.98 17.83 0.57
N PRO A 408 33.02 17.23 1.15
CA PRO A 408 33.37 17.47 2.52
C PRO A 408 33.85 18.92 2.65
N ILE A 409 33.31 19.67 3.62
CA ILE A 409 33.79 21.00 4.01
C ILE A 409 35.24 20.83 4.47
N VAL A 410 36.17 21.32 3.66
CA VAL A 410 37.57 21.42 4.03
C VAL A 410 37.67 22.55 5.06
N THR A 411 37.92 22.23 6.31
CA THR A 411 38.31 23.17 7.34
C THR A 411 39.75 23.57 7.09
N PRO A 412 40.11 24.88 7.04
CA PRO A 412 41.49 25.29 6.93
C PRO A 412 42.23 24.95 8.22
N SER A 413 43.42 24.36 8.06
CA SER A 413 44.34 24.09 9.15
C SER A 413 44.82 25.40 9.75
N PRO A 414 44.94 25.53 11.09
CA PRO A 414 45.61 26.67 11.71
C PRO A 414 47.12 26.59 11.48
N THR A 415 47.67 27.63 10.85
CA THR A 415 49.12 27.92 10.85
C THR A 415 49.53 28.40 12.23
N HIS A 416 50.54 27.73 12.78
CA HIS A 416 51.35 27.94 14.01
C HIS A 416 50.73 27.48 15.31
#